data_55bdb3efaee47bde404e4ee9deab89a1
#
_entry.id   55bdb3efaee47bde404e4ee9deab89a1
#
_cell.length_a   1.000
_cell.length_b   1.000
_cell.length_c   1.000
_cell.angle_alpha   90.00
_cell.angle_beta   90.00
_cell.angle_gamma   90.00
#
_symmetry.space_group_name_H-M   'P 1'
#
loop_
_entity.id
_entity.type
_entity.pdbx_description
1 polymer ?
#
loop_
_entity_poly.entity_id
_entity_poly.type
_entity_poly.pdbx_seq_one_letter_code
_entity_poly.pdbx_strand_id
1 'polypeptide(L)'
;MRFKALKSLIRTNIIYTTPPSSLTRFRQKQAKKPDKKINVSRQLIMTHLFTSLLYLLIFGVMSAFYSLVDYPGIFTNMVSVFSLMVLSQGFLSFYNVFYESKDLQSYRPYAFSEAEIMIGKSISVVLTILLGALPILAYFINLQIQSGNPIWLAIPIVLISLVVLGSVLAFGILTAVHFITKTSVFRQHKQVASNILLGVTNLLIFVSIILVNSQNREELLRNTGSYLPPMEAFYHFGVAPFALPSLFGIGAWALVAICLFSIVKWKVLPEFYEAALKTSETVNSKKRVRKFQLGTQKTFPRFVWSYQLSLIGDGSVFLQSVLMSSIMPYIFILPGLMGYLQSGGFELSPYLTPKFLLPLILITTLIAAFNAGSTNLTMIGISLERENFSYLKVLPFDMKAYLRLKFWNLFMVQSILPLVIFIAINLFLGTDLLSLVVMVIVWISNCLAWSIWGYQRDYHLLVTNWSNVTELFNRANNTLKTIIAFFILIVYIVAIVLSYVFIFQLPESLVYGITFGVFLIIISLSVFLYLFFAKKFEKALE
;
A
#
# COMPACT_ATOMS: atom_id res chain seq x y z
N MET A 1 -19.55 -28.82 16.41
CA MET A 1 -19.35 -27.39 16.08
C MET A 1 -20.68 -26.66 16.17
N ARG A 2 -20.71 -25.57 16.94
CA ARG A 2 -21.93 -24.75 17.10
C ARG A 2 -21.94 -23.64 16.04
N PHE A 3 -22.80 -23.79 15.03
CA PHE A 3 -22.86 -22.85 13.89
C PHE A 3 -23.10 -21.37 14.31
N LYS A 4 -23.92 -21.16 15.36
CA LYS A 4 -24.17 -19.82 15.91
C LYS A 4 -22.88 -19.19 16.50
N ALA A 5 -22.08 -20.00 17.23
CA ALA A 5 -20.82 -19.59 17.82
C ALA A 5 -19.80 -19.23 16.74
N LEU A 6 -19.66 -20.08 15.71
CA LEU A 6 -18.77 -19.85 14.58
C LEU A 6 -19.13 -18.58 13.81
N LYS A 7 -20.42 -18.35 13.54
CA LYS A 7 -20.90 -17.13 12.88
C LYS A 7 -20.60 -15.87 13.69
N SER A 8 -20.69 -15.94 15.01
CA SER A 8 -20.34 -14.83 15.90
C SER A 8 -18.83 -14.54 15.85
N LEU A 9 -18.00 -15.59 15.94
CA LEU A 9 -16.54 -15.49 15.85
C LEU A 9 -16.08 -14.90 14.50
N ILE A 10 -16.63 -15.38 13.39
CA ILE A 10 -16.32 -14.85 12.06
C ILE A 10 -16.66 -13.34 11.99
N ARG A 11 -17.84 -12.94 12.48
CA ARG A 11 -18.24 -11.53 12.50
C ARG A 11 -17.28 -10.66 13.30
N THR A 12 -16.85 -11.13 14.45
CA THR A 12 -15.91 -10.42 15.32
C THR A 12 -14.52 -10.34 14.66
N ASN A 13 -14.03 -11.44 14.10
CA ASN A 13 -12.73 -11.48 13.46
C ASN A 13 -12.66 -10.64 12.16
N ILE A 14 -13.73 -10.55 11.37
CA ILE A 14 -13.82 -9.62 10.22
C ILE A 14 -13.67 -8.17 10.69
N ILE A 15 -14.16 -7.83 11.87
CA ILE A 15 -13.97 -6.49 12.44
C ILE A 15 -12.48 -6.26 12.79
N TYR A 16 -11.79 -7.27 13.32
CA TYR A 16 -10.36 -7.19 13.64
C TYR A 16 -9.43 -7.20 12.42
N THR A 17 -9.83 -7.85 11.32
CA THR A 17 -9.07 -7.79 10.05
C THR A 17 -9.18 -6.41 9.37
N THR A 18 -10.20 -5.64 9.75
CA THR A 18 -10.48 -4.35 9.12
C THR A 18 -9.72 -3.23 9.84
N PRO A 19 -9.09 -2.30 9.12
CA PRO A 19 -8.42 -1.17 9.75
C PRO A 19 -9.35 -0.40 10.69
N PRO A 20 -8.89 -0.02 11.89
CA PRO A 20 -9.71 0.69 12.89
C PRO A 20 -10.34 1.98 12.39
N SER A 21 -9.73 2.62 11.39
CA SER A 21 -10.26 3.80 10.70
C SER A 21 -11.61 3.58 10.03
N SER A 22 -11.82 2.40 9.45
CA SER A 22 -13.12 2.03 8.87
C SER A 22 -14.18 1.85 9.97
N LEU A 23 -13.78 1.36 11.13
CA LEU A 23 -14.66 1.17 12.28
C LEU A 23 -15.09 2.50 12.90
N THR A 24 -14.19 3.47 13.03
CA THR A 24 -14.54 4.83 13.53
C THR A 24 -15.56 5.49 12.64
N ARG A 25 -15.48 5.31 11.33
CA ARG A 25 -16.47 5.80 10.38
C ARG A 25 -17.87 5.21 10.61
N PHE A 26 -17.95 3.91 10.86
CA PHE A 26 -19.23 3.25 11.15
C PHE A 26 -19.79 3.67 12.51
N ARG A 27 -18.93 3.82 13.52
CA ARG A 27 -19.32 4.38 14.84
C ARG A 27 -19.86 5.80 14.73
N GLN A 28 -19.20 6.67 13.94
CA GLN A 28 -19.69 8.01 13.67
C GLN A 28 -21.02 8.03 12.91
N LYS A 29 -21.22 7.12 11.94
CA LYS A 29 -22.51 6.97 11.26
C LYS A 29 -23.61 6.49 12.22
N GLN A 30 -23.29 5.60 13.14
CA GLN A 30 -24.20 5.12 14.18
C GLN A 30 -24.57 6.24 15.15
N ALA A 31 -23.60 7.04 15.60
CA ALA A 31 -23.82 8.20 16.47
C ALA A 31 -24.73 9.26 15.83
N LYS A 32 -24.64 9.44 14.49
CA LYS A 32 -25.51 10.37 13.75
C LYS A 32 -26.95 9.85 13.54
N LYS A 33 -27.17 8.54 13.65
CA LYS A 33 -28.48 7.88 13.47
C LYS A 33 -28.66 6.79 14.53
N PRO A 34 -28.93 7.15 15.81
CA PRO A 34 -29.00 6.21 16.93
C PRO A 34 -30.10 5.16 16.76
N ASP A 35 -31.21 5.51 16.10
CA ASP A 35 -32.37 4.65 15.90
C ASP A 35 -32.12 3.52 14.88
N LYS A 36 -31.08 3.62 14.05
CA LYS A 36 -30.79 2.64 13.03
C LYS A 36 -29.62 1.76 13.47
N LYS A 37 -29.90 0.55 13.97
CA LYS A 37 -28.87 -0.46 14.29
C LYS A 37 -28.08 -0.82 13.03
N ILE A 38 -26.85 -0.30 12.91
CA ILE A 38 -25.95 -0.56 11.79
C ILE A 38 -25.20 -1.86 12.05
N ASN A 39 -25.40 -2.87 11.21
CA ASN A 39 -24.60 -4.10 11.28
C ASN A 39 -23.23 -3.87 10.61
N VAL A 40 -22.22 -3.51 11.42
CA VAL A 40 -20.88 -3.12 10.96
C VAL A 40 -20.24 -4.23 10.13
N SER A 41 -20.30 -5.50 10.56
CA SER A 41 -19.68 -6.61 9.83
C SER A 41 -20.29 -6.81 8.44
N ARG A 42 -21.63 -6.67 8.32
CA ARG A 42 -22.30 -6.77 7.01
C ARG A 42 -21.88 -5.62 6.07
N GLN A 43 -21.78 -4.41 6.58
CA GLN A 43 -21.34 -3.28 5.76
C GLN A 43 -19.87 -3.41 5.33
N LEU A 44 -19.02 -3.94 6.19
CA LEU A 44 -17.63 -4.23 5.85
C LEU A 44 -17.52 -5.25 4.73
N ILE A 45 -18.23 -6.38 4.84
CA ILE A 45 -18.27 -7.40 3.79
C ILE A 45 -18.76 -6.79 2.47
N MET A 46 -19.84 -5.99 2.50
CA MET A 46 -20.35 -5.32 1.29
C MET A 46 -19.35 -4.33 0.68
N THR A 47 -18.62 -3.59 1.51
CA THR A 47 -17.57 -2.68 1.03
C THR A 47 -16.45 -3.48 0.37
N HIS A 48 -15.99 -4.55 0.98
CA HIS A 48 -14.98 -5.43 0.40
C HIS A 48 -15.45 -6.07 -0.90
N LEU A 49 -16.68 -6.60 -0.94
CA LEU A 49 -17.26 -7.16 -2.17
C LEU A 49 -17.33 -6.13 -3.29
N PHE A 50 -17.77 -4.92 -2.99
CA PHE A 50 -17.84 -3.85 -3.99
C PHE A 50 -16.44 -3.47 -4.53
N THR A 51 -15.48 -3.31 -3.63
CA THR A 51 -14.08 -3.00 -4.02
C THR A 51 -13.49 -4.12 -4.87
N SER A 52 -13.76 -5.36 -4.49
CA SER A 52 -13.26 -6.56 -5.19
C SER A 52 -13.91 -6.71 -6.57
N LEU A 53 -15.19 -6.43 -6.70
CA LEU A 53 -15.90 -6.43 -7.98
C LEU A 53 -15.36 -5.32 -8.91
N LEU A 54 -15.03 -4.16 -8.34
CA LEU A 54 -14.40 -3.07 -9.07
C LEU A 54 -13.01 -3.46 -9.58
N TYR A 55 -12.20 -4.14 -8.76
CA TYR A 55 -10.91 -4.67 -9.20
C TYR A 55 -11.07 -5.74 -10.29
N LEU A 56 -12.01 -6.66 -10.12
CA LEU A 56 -12.30 -7.67 -11.14
C LEU A 56 -12.68 -7.02 -12.47
N LEU A 57 -13.48 -5.95 -12.44
CA LEU A 57 -13.88 -5.22 -13.65
C LEU A 57 -12.68 -4.49 -14.28
N ILE A 58 -11.89 -3.77 -13.49
CA ILE A 58 -10.72 -3.04 -13.98
C ILE A 58 -9.71 -4.01 -14.61
N PHE A 59 -9.32 -5.05 -13.90
CA PHE A 59 -8.33 -6.01 -14.39
C PHE A 59 -8.90 -6.94 -15.47
N GLY A 60 -10.21 -7.19 -15.44
CA GLY A 60 -10.90 -7.89 -16.51
C GLY A 60 -10.85 -7.12 -17.83
N VAL A 61 -11.16 -5.83 -17.80
CA VAL A 61 -11.05 -4.98 -18.99
C VAL A 61 -9.59 -4.83 -19.42
N MET A 62 -8.67 -4.60 -18.49
CA MET A 62 -7.23 -4.50 -18.83
C MET A 62 -6.70 -5.77 -19.49
N SER A 63 -7.02 -6.96 -18.95
CA SER A 63 -6.55 -8.23 -19.51
C SER A 63 -7.20 -8.56 -20.85
N ALA A 64 -8.40 -8.03 -21.15
CA ALA A 64 -9.06 -8.23 -22.44
C ALA A 64 -8.39 -7.47 -23.60
N PHE A 65 -7.60 -6.44 -23.33
CA PHE A 65 -6.82 -5.72 -24.35
C PHE A 65 -5.61 -6.50 -24.87
N TYR A 66 -5.21 -7.57 -24.18
CA TYR A 66 -4.07 -8.41 -24.56
C TYR A 66 -4.57 -9.77 -25.07
N SER A 67 -3.94 -10.30 -26.13
CA SER A 67 -4.15 -11.69 -26.51
C SER A 67 -3.38 -12.60 -25.55
N LEU A 68 -4.06 -13.11 -24.51
CA LEU A 68 -3.44 -13.95 -23.50
C LEU A 68 -3.05 -15.32 -24.05
N VAL A 69 -3.73 -15.79 -25.10
CA VAL A 69 -3.45 -17.09 -25.74
C VAL A 69 -2.17 -17.01 -26.57
N ASP A 70 -1.96 -15.90 -27.30
CA ASP A 70 -0.76 -15.74 -28.13
C ASP A 70 0.48 -15.34 -27.30
N TYR A 71 0.26 -14.79 -26.11
CA TYR A 71 1.30 -14.24 -25.25
C TYR A 71 1.29 -14.84 -23.83
N PRO A 72 1.70 -16.11 -23.69
CA PRO A 72 1.69 -16.84 -22.42
C PRO A 72 2.47 -16.15 -21.30
N GLY A 73 3.54 -15.44 -21.64
CA GLY A 73 4.35 -14.67 -20.69
C GLY A 73 3.56 -13.56 -19.98
N ILE A 74 2.62 -12.88 -20.65
CA ILE A 74 1.78 -11.84 -20.04
C ILE A 74 0.88 -12.46 -18.96
N PHE A 75 0.22 -13.57 -19.29
CA PHE A 75 -0.65 -14.27 -18.35
C PHE A 75 0.12 -14.74 -17.12
N THR A 76 1.22 -15.51 -17.33
CA THR A 76 1.99 -16.11 -16.24
C THR A 76 2.64 -15.08 -15.33
N ASN A 77 3.18 -14.00 -15.90
CA ASN A 77 3.82 -12.93 -15.13
C ASN A 77 2.81 -12.12 -14.33
N MET A 78 1.64 -11.79 -14.89
CA MET A 78 0.59 -11.08 -14.16
C MET A 78 0.00 -11.92 -13.03
N VAL A 79 -0.26 -13.22 -13.27
CA VAL A 79 -0.71 -14.15 -12.23
C VAL A 79 0.35 -14.25 -11.12
N SER A 80 1.65 -14.28 -11.48
CA SER A 80 2.75 -14.29 -10.51
C SER A 80 2.80 -13.03 -9.64
N VAL A 81 2.70 -11.85 -10.25
CA VAL A 81 2.70 -10.56 -9.52
C VAL A 81 1.50 -10.47 -8.58
N PHE A 82 0.30 -10.81 -9.05
CA PHE A 82 -0.88 -10.80 -8.18
C PHE A 82 -0.79 -11.84 -7.06
N SER A 83 -0.21 -13.02 -7.33
CA SER A 83 0.05 -14.02 -6.29
C SER A 83 1.00 -13.51 -5.21
N LEU A 84 2.07 -12.80 -5.59
CA LEU A 84 2.98 -12.15 -4.64
C LEU A 84 2.28 -11.04 -3.84
N MET A 85 1.40 -10.26 -4.48
CA MET A 85 0.57 -9.27 -3.78
C MET A 85 -0.37 -9.91 -2.75
N VAL A 86 -1.02 -11.00 -3.13
CA VAL A 86 -1.88 -11.78 -2.23
C VAL A 86 -1.10 -12.38 -1.08
N LEU A 87 0.10 -12.93 -1.33
CA LEU A 87 1.00 -13.42 -0.28
C LEU A 87 1.39 -12.32 0.69
N SER A 88 1.77 -11.14 0.21
CA SER A 88 2.14 -10.00 1.04
C SER A 88 0.99 -9.53 1.95
N GLN A 89 -0.19 -9.29 1.37
CA GLN A 89 -1.37 -8.85 2.12
C GLN A 89 -1.89 -9.94 3.07
N GLY A 90 -1.90 -11.18 2.60
CA GLY A 90 -2.32 -12.33 3.39
C GLY A 90 -1.41 -12.58 4.58
N PHE A 91 -0.10 -12.44 4.41
CA PHE A 91 0.88 -12.55 5.50
C PHE A 91 0.57 -11.53 6.62
N LEU A 92 0.39 -10.27 6.25
CA LEU A 92 0.08 -9.20 7.21
C LEU A 92 -1.26 -9.45 7.91
N SER A 93 -2.30 -9.80 7.14
CA SER A 93 -3.63 -10.09 7.69
C SER A 93 -3.60 -11.27 8.65
N PHE A 94 -2.89 -12.35 8.28
CA PHE A 94 -2.75 -13.52 9.12
C PHE A 94 -1.98 -13.20 10.40
N TYR A 95 -0.85 -12.49 10.27
CA TYR A 95 -0.05 -12.08 11.42
C TYR A 95 -0.87 -11.23 12.41
N ASN A 96 -1.59 -10.23 11.93
CA ASN A 96 -2.43 -9.37 12.76
C ASN A 96 -3.54 -10.14 13.48
N VAL A 97 -4.23 -11.03 12.78
CA VAL A 97 -5.36 -11.79 13.34
C VAL A 97 -4.92 -12.85 14.35
N PHE A 98 -3.79 -13.50 14.09
CA PHE A 98 -3.37 -14.66 14.88
C PHE A 98 -2.36 -14.33 15.97
N TYR A 99 -1.43 -13.40 15.72
CA TYR A 99 -0.31 -13.12 16.64
C TYR A 99 -0.38 -11.76 17.31
N GLU A 100 -0.95 -10.75 16.68
CA GLU A 100 -1.05 -9.40 17.25
C GLU A 100 -2.35 -9.19 18.03
N SER A 101 -3.43 -9.86 17.65
CA SER A 101 -4.71 -9.77 18.35
C SER A 101 -4.60 -10.41 19.75
N LYS A 102 -4.88 -9.62 20.79
CA LYS A 102 -4.91 -10.09 22.19
C LYS A 102 -6.26 -10.70 22.58
N ASP A 103 -7.07 -11.05 21.62
CA ASP A 103 -8.46 -11.49 21.77
C ASP A 103 -8.58 -12.93 22.28
N LEU A 104 -7.55 -13.76 22.17
CA LEU A 104 -7.54 -15.12 22.72
C LEU A 104 -7.80 -15.14 24.24
N GLN A 105 -7.27 -14.18 24.97
CA GLN A 105 -7.56 -14.05 26.41
C GLN A 105 -9.02 -13.65 26.66
N SER A 106 -9.58 -12.81 25.80
CA SER A 106 -10.98 -12.37 25.87
C SER A 106 -11.97 -13.49 25.52
N TYR A 107 -11.54 -14.51 24.77
CA TYR A 107 -12.40 -15.66 24.42
C TYR A 107 -12.40 -16.76 25.48
N ARG A 108 -11.43 -16.79 26.39
CA ARG A 108 -11.34 -17.79 27.47
C ARG A 108 -12.60 -17.89 28.37
N PRO A 109 -13.26 -16.77 28.77
CA PRO A 109 -14.47 -16.85 29.58
C PRO A 109 -15.67 -17.44 28.84
N TYR A 110 -15.62 -17.45 27.52
CA TYR A 110 -16.69 -17.99 26.68
C TYR A 110 -16.40 -19.46 26.37
N ALA A 111 -17.44 -20.30 26.41
CA ALA A 111 -17.32 -21.73 26.14
C ALA A 111 -17.09 -22.04 24.65
N PHE A 112 -16.16 -21.36 24.00
CA PHE A 112 -15.71 -21.67 22.62
C PHE A 112 -14.67 -22.80 22.68
N SER A 113 -14.77 -23.75 21.74
CA SER A 113 -13.69 -24.71 21.53
C SER A 113 -12.53 -24.07 20.78
N GLU A 114 -11.31 -24.58 20.99
CA GLU A 114 -10.11 -24.12 20.28
C GLU A 114 -10.29 -24.22 18.76
N ALA A 115 -10.89 -25.30 18.28
CA ALA A 115 -11.22 -25.50 16.87
C ALA A 115 -12.19 -24.42 16.34
N GLU A 116 -13.20 -24.02 17.10
CA GLU A 116 -14.15 -22.96 16.71
C GLU A 116 -13.44 -21.62 16.58
N ILE A 117 -12.54 -21.28 17.50
CA ILE A 117 -11.75 -20.04 17.45
C ILE A 117 -10.81 -20.04 16.23
N MET A 118 -10.09 -21.14 16.03
CA MET A 118 -9.14 -21.27 14.92
C MET A 118 -9.82 -21.16 13.56
N ILE A 119 -10.92 -21.91 13.38
CA ILE A 119 -11.67 -21.87 12.11
C ILE A 119 -12.30 -20.49 11.89
N GLY A 120 -12.84 -19.87 12.93
CA GLY A 120 -13.39 -18.52 12.83
C GLY A 120 -12.35 -17.47 12.40
N LYS A 121 -11.13 -17.55 12.93
CA LYS A 121 -10.01 -16.70 12.54
C LYS A 121 -9.53 -17.01 11.12
N SER A 122 -9.35 -18.29 10.80
CA SER A 122 -8.88 -18.72 9.46
C SER A 122 -9.85 -18.31 8.36
N ILE A 123 -11.15 -18.47 8.54
CA ILE A 123 -12.16 -18.04 7.56
C ILE A 123 -12.08 -16.54 7.31
N SER A 124 -11.85 -15.72 8.34
CA SER A 124 -11.74 -14.27 8.18
C SER A 124 -10.53 -13.88 7.35
N VAL A 125 -9.39 -14.55 7.55
CA VAL A 125 -8.16 -14.31 6.76
C VAL A 125 -8.32 -14.84 5.34
N VAL A 126 -8.86 -16.06 5.16
CA VAL A 126 -9.13 -16.63 3.83
C VAL A 126 -10.06 -15.72 3.01
N LEU A 127 -11.09 -15.15 3.64
CA LEU A 127 -11.96 -14.19 2.97
C LEU A 127 -11.18 -12.98 2.45
N THR A 128 -10.26 -12.43 3.25
CA THR A 128 -9.42 -11.29 2.84
C THR A 128 -8.49 -11.68 1.69
N ILE A 129 -7.92 -12.88 1.72
CA ILE A 129 -7.05 -13.42 0.66
C ILE A 129 -7.85 -13.63 -0.64
N LEU A 130 -9.03 -14.25 -0.56
CA LEU A 130 -9.90 -14.48 -1.72
C LEU A 130 -10.28 -13.17 -2.41
N LEU A 131 -10.59 -12.14 -1.63
CA LEU A 131 -10.91 -10.82 -2.18
C LEU A 131 -9.71 -10.18 -2.89
N GLY A 132 -8.49 -10.40 -2.39
CA GLY A 132 -7.25 -9.98 -3.04
C GLY A 132 -6.89 -10.79 -4.30
N ALA A 133 -7.41 -12.01 -4.42
CA ALA A 133 -7.17 -12.89 -5.57
C ALA A 133 -8.12 -12.65 -6.76
N LEU A 134 -9.09 -11.75 -6.66
CA LEU A 134 -10.04 -11.47 -7.76
C LEU A 134 -9.38 -10.96 -9.06
N PRO A 135 -8.28 -10.18 -9.05
CA PRO A 135 -7.54 -9.90 -10.28
C PRO A 135 -7.06 -11.16 -10.99
N ILE A 136 -6.58 -12.16 -10.24
CA ILE A 136 -6.16 -13.45 -10.79
C ILE A 136 -7.34 -14.17 -11.48
N LEU A 137 -8.51 -14.13 -10.84
CA LEU A 137 -9.74 -14.68 -11.42
C LEU A 137 -10.08 -14.02 -12.75
N ALA A 138 -9.90 -12.70 -12.87
CA ALA A 138 -10.15 -11.98 -14.13
C ALA A 138 -9.24 -12.48 -15.28
N TYR A 139 -7.96 -12.71 -14.99
CA TYR A 139 -7.04 -13.28 -15.98
C TYR A 139 -7.41 -14.72 -16.36
N PHE A 140 -7.82 -15.55 -15.42
CA PHE A 140 -8.29 -16.90 -15.71
C PHE A 140 -9.54 -16.91 -16.59
N ILE A 141 -10.52 -16.04 -16.29
CA ILE A 141 -11.75 -15.93 -17.09
C ILE A 141 -11.43 -15.48 -18.52
N ASN A 142 -10.61 -14.42 -18.68
CA ASN A 142 -10.26 -13.91 -19.99
C ASN A 142 -9.46 -14.90 -20.82
N LEU A 143 -8.56 -15.67 -20.20
CA LEU A 143 -7.85 -16.77 -20.89
C LEU A 143 -8.84 -17.79 -21.44
N GLN A 144 -9.88 -18.17 -20.67
CA GLN A 144 -10.89 -19.13 -21.16
C GLN A 144 -11.74 -18.58 -22.30
N ILE A 145 -12.10 -17.29 -22.22
CA ILE A 145 -12.87 -16.64 -23.29
C ILE A 145 -12.06 -16.61 -24.58
N GLN A 146 -10.77 -16.27 -24.50
CA GLN A 146 -9.88 -16.16 -25.66
C GLN A 146 -9.46 -17.52 -26.23
N SER A 147 -9.34 -18.56 -25.38
CA SER A 147 -9.03 -19.93 -25.84
C SER A 147 -10.19 -20.62 -26.55
N GLY A 148 -11.40 -20.00 -26.54
CA GLY A 148 -12.58 -20.56 -27.22
C GLY A 148 -13.15 -21.81 -26.56
N ASN A 149 -12.79 -22.10 -25.32
CA ASN A 149 -13.31 -23.25 -24.60
C ASN A 149 -14.81 -23.12 -24.34
N PRO A 150 -15.62 -24.18 -24.52
CA PRO A 150 -17.04 -24.12 -24.22
C PRO A 150 -17.27 -23.84 -22.73
N ILE A 151 -18.33 -23.10 -22.39
CA ILE A 151 -18.61 -22.59 -21.04
C ILE A 151 -18.64 -23.72 -19.99
N TRP A 152 -19.17 -24.89 -20.34
CA TRP A 152 -19.23 -26.04 -19.44
C TRP A 152 -17.83 -26.59 -19.06
N LEU A 153 -16.82 -26.36 -19.89
CA LEU A 153 -15.43 -26.74 -19.63
C LEU A 153 -14.67 -25.57 -18.98
N ALA A 154 -14.91 -24.36 -19.42
CA ALA A 154 -14.25 -23.14 -18.92
C ALA A 154 -14.49 -22.94 -17.41
N ILE A 155 -15.72 -23.11 -16.94
CA ILE A 155 -16.07 -22.92 -15.51
C ILE A 155 -15.29 -23.87 -14.61
N PRO A 156 -15.26 -25.20 -14.84
CA PRO A 156 -14.44 -26.11 -14.04
C PRO A 156 -12.94 -25.78 -14.07
N ILE A 157 -12.39 -25.42 -15.20
CA ILE A 157 -10.95 -25.07 -15.34
C ILE A 157 -10.62 -23.86 -14.46
N VAL A 158 -11.41 -22.80 -14.56
CA VAL A 158 -11.22 -21.59 -13.72
C VAL A 158 -11.35 -21.91 -12.25
N LEU A 159 -12.37 -22.70 -11.86
CA LEU A 159 -12.58 -23.09 -10.45
C LEU A 159 -11.44 -23.95 -9.92
N ILE A 160 -11.00 -24.97 -10.65
CA ILE A 160 -9.90 -25.83 -10.25
C ILE A 160 -8.62 -25.00 -10.11
N SER A 161 -8.30 -24.17 -11.09
CA SER A 161 -7.12 -23.30 -11.06
C SER A 161 -7.14 -22.37 -9.87
N LEU A 162 -8.27 -21.73 -9.59
CA LEU A 162 -8.43 -20.81 -8.46
C LEU A 162 -8.34 -21.53 -7.11
N VAL A 163 -8.96 -22.71 -6.98
CA VAL A 163 -8.92 -23.50 -5.75
C VAL A 163 -7.50 -24.03 -5.48
N VAL A 164 -6.82 -24.55 -6.49
CA VAL A 164 -5.46 -25.06 -6.35
C VAL A 164 -4.50 -23.92 -6.00
N LEU A 165 -4.47 -22.85 -6.78
CA LEU A 165 -3.61 -21.70 -6.51
C LEU A 165 -3.95 -21.03 -5.17
N GLY A 166 -5.23 -20.78 -4.91
CA GLY A 166 -5.70 -20.19 -3.66
C GLY A 166 -5.34 -21.03 -2.43
N SER A 167 -5.40 -22.37 -2.54
CA SER A 167 -4.99 -23.30 -1.47
C SER A 167 -3.48 -23.20 -1.20
N VAL A 168 -2.67 -23.18 -2.25
CA VAL A 168 -1.21 -23.04 -2.11
C VAL A 168 -0.86 -21.69 -1.47
N LEU A 169 -1.47 -20.61 -1.91
CA LEU A 169 -1.26 -19.28 -1.31
C LEU A 169 -1.68 -19.25 0.16
N ALA A 170 -2.89 -19.74 0.47
CA ALA A 170 -3.40 -19.74 1.84
C ALA A 170 -2.57 -20.60 2.81
N PHE A 171 -2.29 -21.85 2.43
CA PHE A 171 -1.48 -22.74 3.27
C PHE A 171 -0.01 -22.33 3.31
N GLY A 172 0.49 -21.76 2.22
CA GLY A 172 1.84 -21.19 2.16
C GLY A 172 2.00 -20.02 3.15
N ILE A 173 1.04 -19.11 3.21
CA ILE A 173 1.00 -18.00 4.17
C ILE A 173 0.98 -18.53 5.60
N LEU A 174 0.07 -19.47 5.90
CA LEU A 174 -0.05 -20.10 7.21
C LEU A 174 1.27 -20.70 7.68
N THR A 175 1.90 -21.48 6.80
CA THR A 175 3.18 -22.14 7.05
C THR A 175 4.31 -21.14 7.24
N ALA A 176 4.44 -20.17 6.33
CA ALA A 176 5.49 -19.16 6.38
C ALA A 176 5.40 -18.28 7.66
N VAL A 177 4.21 -17.79 8.00
CA VAL A 177 4.01 -16.99 9.22
C VAL A 177 4.36 -17.79 10.46
N HIS A 178 3.93 -19.05 10.53
CA HIS A 178 4.23 -19.91 11.67
C HIS A 178 5.73 -20.11 11.86
N PHE A 179 6.48 -20.46 10.81
CA PHE A 179 7.92 -20.67 10.90
C PHE A 179 8.68 -19.37 11.21
N ILE A 180 8.30 -18.25 10.59
CA ILE A 180 8.95 -16.96 10.83
C ILE A 180 8.74 -16.49 12.27
N THR A 181 7.54 -16.65 12.82
CA THR A 181 7.24 -16.24 14.20
C THR A 181 7.93 -17.10 15.25
N LYS A 182 8.37 -18.31 14.90
CA LYS A 182 9.19 -19.19 15.75
C LYS A 182 10.64 -18.77 15.86
N THR A 183 11.18 -18.00 14.92
CA THR A 183 12.59 -17.61 14.92
C THR A 183 12.92 -16.78 16.16
N SER A 184 14.13 -16.97 16.72
CA SER A 184 14.60 -16.23 17.89
C SER A 184 14.63 -14.71 17.64
N VAL A 185 14.97 -14.29 16.43
CA VAL A 185 14.97 -12.90 16.00
C VAL A 185 13.57 -12.28 16.09
N PHE A 186 12.55 -13.01 15.65
CA PHE A 186 11.18 -12.53 15.71
C PHE A 186 10.67 -12.42 17.14
N ARG A 187 11.02 -13.37 18.00
CA ARG A 187 10.63 -13.36 19.44
C ARG A 187 11.26 -12.20 20.21
N GLN A 188 12.55 -11.89 19.94
CA GLN A 188 13.28 -10.84 20.65
C GLN A 188 12.94 -9.44 20.15
N HIS A 189 12.70 -9.27 18.84
CA HIS A 189 12.48 -7.98 18.18
C HIS A 189 11.22 -7.97 17.31
N LYS A 190 10.10 -8.41 17.86
CA LYS A 190 8.80 -8.61 17.19
C LYS A 190 8.42 -7.44 16.27
N GLN A 191 8.51 -6.21 16.76
CA GLN A 191 8.11 -5.02 16.00
C GLN A 191 9.05 -4.73 14.82
N VAL A 192 10.36 -4.88 15.04
CA VAL A 192 11.38 -4.69 14.00
C VAL A 192 11.26 -5.77 12.93
N ALA A 193 11.12 -7.03 13.35
CA ALA A 193 10.97 -8.16 12.41
C ALA A 193 9.70 -8.06 11.57
N SER A 194 8.56 -7.66 12.14
CA SER A 194 7.33 -7.40 11.41
C SER A 194 7.48 -6.27 10.37
N ASN A 195 8.16 -5.17 10.75
CA ASN A 195 8.41 -4.05 9.85
C ASN A 195 9.38 -4.41 8.71
N ILE A 196 10.44 -5.16 9.02
CA ILE A 196 11.38 -5.66 8.00
C ILE A 196 10.64 -6.56 7.02
N LEU A 197 9.79 -7.45 7.50
CA LEU A 197 9.05 -8.38 6.67
C LEU A 197 8.06 -7.66 5.76
N LEU A 198 7.36 -6.64 6.28
CA LEU A 198 6.53 -5.73 5.49
C LEU A 198 7.35 -4.99 4.42
N GLY A 199 8.52 -4.49 4.78
CA GLY A 199 9.45 -3.85 3.85
C GLY A 199 9.90 -4.78 2.74
N VAL A 200 10.30 -6.00 3.10
CA VAL A 200 10.77 -7.03 2.15
C VAL A 200 9.63 -7.47 1.20
N THR A 201 8.41 -7.70 1.70
CA THR A 201 7.28 -8.08 0.83
C THR A 201 6.91 -6.97 -0.15
N ASN A 202 6.89 -5.71 0.27
CA ASN A 202 6.66 -4.58 -0.63
C ASN A 202 7.81 -4.41 -1.64
N LEU A 203 9.05 -4.63 -1.22
CA LEU A 203 10.21 -4.59 -2.10
C LEU A 203 10.18 -5.71 -3.14
N LEU A 204 9.77 -6.92 -2.76
CA LEU A 204 9.59 -8.05 -3.69
C LEU A 204 8.52 -7.74 -4.74
N ILE A 205 7.38 -7.14 -4.36
CA ILE A 205 6.35 -6.70 -5.31
C ILE A 205 6.94 -5.66 -6.26
N PHE A 206 7.68 -4.70 -5.75
CA PHE A 206 8.33 -3.67 -6.55
C PHE A 206 9.32 -4.25 -7.55
N VAL A 207 10.21 -5.14 -7.11
CA VAL A 207 11.17 -5.85 -7.97
C VAL A 207 10.43 -6.68 -9.02
N SER A 208 9.35 -7.38 -8.65
CA SER A 208 8.55 -8.16 -9.60
C SER A 208 7.94 -7.27 -10.69
N ILE A 209 7.42 -6.10 -10.34
CA ILE A 209 6.86 -5.14 -11.31
C ILE A 209 7.98 -4.62 -12.24
N ILE A 210 9.16 -4.31 -11.70
CA ILE A 210 10.31 -3.89 -12.52
C ILE A 210 10.71 -5.01 -13.49
N LEU A 211 10.86 -6.24 -13.01
CA LEU A 211 11.24 -7.37 -13.85
C LEU A 211 10.22 -7.62 -14.97
N VAL A 212 8.91 -7.54 -14.68
CA VAL A 212 7.86 -7.66 -15.71
C VAL A 212 7.97 -6.57 -16.78
N ASN A 213 8.34 -5.35 -16.40
CA ASN A 213 8.46 -4.26 -17.36
C ASN A 213 9.84 -4.16 -18.04
N SER A 214 10.88 -4.79 -17.48
CA SER A 214 12.26 -4.66 -17.98
C SER A 214 12.62 -5.62 -19.12
N GLN A 215 11.84 -6.67 -19.34
CA GLN A 215 12.09 -7.57 -20.46
C GLN A 215 11.55 -6.96 -21.75
N ASN A 216 12.35 -7.05 -22.83
CA ASN A 216 11.96 -6.62 -24.16
C ASN A 216 10.59 -7.19 -24.51
N ARG A 217 9.62 -6.33 -24.75
CA ARG A 217 8.24 -6.72 -25.04
C ARG A 217 8.13 -7.74 -26.18
N GLU A 218 9.02 -7.70 -27.16
CA GLU A 218 9.01 -8.64 -28.27
C GLU A 218 9.48 -10.06 -27.90
N GLU A 219 10.48 -10.20 -27.01
CA GLU A 219 10.91 -11.53 -26.52
C GLU A 219 9.95 -12.11 -25.48
N LEU A 220 9.42 -11.27 -24.60
CA LEU A 220 8.36 -11.65 -23.66
C LEU A 220 7.05 -12.01 -24.37
N LEU A 221 6.78 -11.36 -25.49
CA LEU A 221 5.58 -11.58 -26.28
C LEU A 221 5.67 -12.87 -27.10
N ARG A 222 6.84 -13.23 -27.59
CA ARG A 222 7.04 -14.40 -28.46
C ARG A 222 7.50 -15.67 -27.74
N ASN A 223 8.23 -15.54 -26.65
CA ASN A 223 8.75 -16.66 -25.88
C ASN A 223 8.01 -16.80 -24.54
N THR A 224 7.90 -18.03 -24.07
CA THR A 224 7.39 -18.46 -22.77
C THR A 224 8.24 -17.97 -21.59
N GLY A 225 8.74 -16.72 -21.63
CA GLY A 225 9.55 -16.10 -20.59
C GLY A 225 8.75 -15.81 -19.33
N SER A 226 8.49 -16.81 -18.54
CA SER A 226 7.85 -16.68 -17.22
C SER A 226 8.91 -16.44 -16.14
N TYR A 227 8.70 -15.39 -15.30
CA TYR A 227 9.56 -15.18 -14.12
C TYR A 227 9.43 -16.26 -13.06
N LEU A 228 8.27 -16.91 -13.03
CA LEU A 228 8.00 -18.06 -12.20
C LEU A 228 7.54 -19.21 -13.09
N PRO A 229 8.47 -19.99 -13.69
CA PRO A 229 8.14 -21.08 -14.59
C PRO A 229 7.05 -22.03 -14.09
N PRO A 230 6.95 -22.33 -12.78
CA PRO A 230 5.84 -23.15 -12.27
C PRO A 230 4.45 -22.59 -12.55
N MET A 231 4.30 -21.27 -12.75
CA MET A 231 3.00 -20.66 -13.07
C MET A 231 2.51 -20.93 -14.49
N GLU A 232 3.40 -21.36 -15.41
CA GLU A 232 3.04 -21.79 -16.76
C GLU A 232 2.07 -22.99 -16.77
N ALA A 233 2.10 -23.79 -15.72
CA ALA A 233 1.16 -24.89 -15.55
C ALA A 233 -0.32 -24.43 -15.60
N PHE A 234 -0.62 -23.27 -15.05
CA PHE A 234 -1.99 -22.70 -15.10
C PHE A 234 -2.36 -22.19 -16.49
N TYR A 235 -1.40 -21.69 -17.24
CA TYR A 235 -1.60 -21.29 -18.64
C TYR A 235 -1.90 -22.51 -19.51
N HIS A 236 -1.03 -23.53 -19.46
CA HIS A 236 -1.21 -24.77 -20.23
C HIS A 236 -2.53 -25.46 -19.89
N PHE A 237 -2.90 -25.50 -18.62
CA PHE A 237 -4.17 -26.07 -18.18
C PHE A 237 -5.37 -25.24 -18.67
N GLY A 238 -5.20 -23.92 -18.81
CA GLY A 238 -6.22 -23.03 -19.37
C GLY A 238 -6.44 -23.23 -20.87
N VAL A 239 -5.38 -23.39 -21.65
CA VAL A 239 -5.44 -23.50 -23.11
C VAL A 239 -5.72 -24.95 -23.57
N ALA A 240 -5.03 -25.93 -22.96
CA ALA A 240 -5.12 -27.35 -23.35
C ALA A 240 -5.29 -28.23 -22.10
N PRO A 241 -6.49 -28.30 -21.49
CA PRO A 241 -6.71 -28.93 -20.19
C PRO A 241 -6.43 -30.43 -20.15
N PHE A 242 -6.62 -31.13 -21.26
CA PHE A 242 -6.43 -32.57 -21.38
C PHE A 242 -5.05 -32.99 -21.87
N ALA A 243 -4.15 -32.06 -22.15
CA ALA A 243 -2.79 -32.35 -22.53
C ALA A 243 -2.01 -32.92 -21.32
N LEU A 244 -1.17 -33.93 -21.56
CA LEU A 244 -0.35 -34.55 -20.51
C LEU A 244 0.46 -33.52 -19.70
N PRO A 245 1.18 -32.55 -20.32
CA PRO A 245 1.92 -31.55 -19.57
C PRO A 245 1.04 -30.68 -18.65
N SER A 246 -0.20 -30.37 -19.08
CA SER A 246 -1.16 -29.59 -18.30
C SER A 246 -1.64 -30.33 -17.07
N LEU A 247 -1.95 -31.63 -17.23
CA LEU A 247 -2.37 -32.49 -16.12
C LEU A 247 -1.25 -32.73 -15.12
N PHE A 248 -0.02 -32.94 -15.59
CA PHE A 248 1.15 -33.05 -14.72
C PHE A 248 1.43 -31.73 -13.99
N GLY A 249 1.34 -30.59 -14.67
CA GLY A 249 1.56 -29.28 -14.08
C GLY A 249 0.56 -28.95 -12.96
N ILE A 250 -0.75 -29.09 -13.23
CA ILE A 250 -1.78 -28.83 -12.23
C ILE A 250 -1.76 -29.88 -11.10
N GLY A 251 -1.42 -31.14 -11.44
CA GLY A 251 -1.22 -32.22 -10.46
C GLY A 251 -0.07 -31.93 -9.50
N ALA A 252 1.04 -31.39 -9.99
CA ALA A 252 2.17 -30.96 -9.16
C ALA A 252 1.76 -29.84 -8.19
N TRP A 253 1.01 -28.83 -8.65
CA TRP A 253 0.49 -27.78 -7.79
C TRP A 253 -0.52 -28.31 -6.75
N ALA A 254 -1.37 -29.27 -7.14
CA ALA A 254 -2.28 -29.93 -6.20
C ALA A 254 -1.51 -30.73 -5.13
N LEU A 255 -0.43 -31.43 -5.51
CA LEU A 255 0.45 -32.10 -4.55
C LEU A 255 1.11 -31.11 -3.59
N VAL A 256 1.60 -29.97 -4.07
CA VAL A 256 2.15 -28.91 -3.21
C VAL A 256 1.06 -28.40 -2.24
N ALA A 257 -0.17 -28.21 -2.70
CA ALA A 257 -1.28 -27.81 -1.84
C ALA A 257 -1.56 -28.85 -0.74
N ILE A 258 -1.57 -30.15 -1.09
CA ILE A 258 -1.78 -31.25 -0.14
C ILE A 258 -0.62 -31.35 0.87
N CYS A 259 0.61 -31.19 0.42
CA CYS A 259 1.78 -31.17 1.30
C CYS A 259 1.71 -30.00 2.30
N LEU A 260 1.42 -28.80 1.83
CA LEU A 260 1.26 -27.62 2.68
C LEU A 260 0.08 -27.77 3.65
N PHE A 261 -1.04 -28.30 3.19
CA PHE A 261 -2.17 -28.63 4.06
C PHE A 261 -1.78 -29.63 5.15
N SER A 262 -1.03 -30.66 4.82
CA SER A 262 -0.53 -31.63 5.78
C SER A 262 0.39 -31.00 6.82
N ILE A 263 1.31 -30.11 6.41
CA ILE A 263 2.16 -29.34 7.33
C ILE A 263 1.29 -28.47 8.26
N VAL A 264 0.31 -27.79 7.70
CA VAL A 264 -0.61 -26.95 8.49
C VAL A 264 -1.36 -27.80 9.51
N LYS A 265 -1.93 -28.93 9.09
CA LYS A 265 -2.72 -29.80 9.96
C LYS A 265 -1.89 -30.45 11.08
N TRP A 266 -0.69 -30.95 10.76
CA TRP A 266 0.11 -31.76 11.68
C TRP A 266 1.06 -30.94 12.55
N LYS A 267 1.52 -29.77 12.07
CA LYS A 267 2.55 -28.98 12.74
C LYS A 267 2.07 -27.58 13.14
N VAL A 268 1.45 -26.83 12.22
CA VAL A 268 1.06 -25.44 12.47
C VAL A 268 -0.09 -25.34 13.47
N LEU A 269 -1.18 -26.10 13.26
CA LEU A 269 -2.38 -26.02 14.11
C LEU A 269 -2.12 -26.43 15.57
N PRO A 270 -1.42 -27.56 15.88
CA PRO A 270 -1.16 -27.92 17.27
C PRO A 270 -0.27 -26.93 18.01
N GLU A 271 0.80 -26.46 17.36
CA GLU A 271 1.78 -25.57 17.99
C GLU A 271 1.33 -24.10 18.06
N PHE A 272 0.37 -23.73 17.22
CA PHE A 272 -0.11 -22.35 17.14
C PHE A 272 -0.70 -21.87 18.47
N TYR A 273 -1.54 -22.67 19.09
CA TYR A 273 -2.23 -22.30 20.33
C TYR A 273 -1.24 -22.05 21.45
N GLU A 274 -0.26 -22.91 21.61
CA GLU A 274 0.83 -22.73 22.58
C GLU A 274 1.69 -21.49 22.29
N ALA A 275 2.03 -21.27 21.01
CA ALA A 275 2.84 -20.13 20.61
C ALA A 275 2.09 -18.80 20.82
N ALA A 276 0.81 -18.74 20.54
CA ALA A 276 -0.02 -17.56 20.74
C ALA A 276 -0.18 -17.21 22.22
N LEU A 277 -0.31 -18.20 23.09
CA LEU A 277 -0.33 -18.00 24.54
C LEU A 277 1.01 -17.49 25.08
N LYS A 278 2.13 -18.10 24.68
CA LYS A 278 3.48 -17.69 25.08
C LYS A 278 3.82 -16.27 24.60
N THR A 279 3.36 -15.89 23.42
CA THR A 279 3.59 -14.55 22.86
C THR A 279 2.82 -13.48 23.64
N SER A 280 1.68 -13.80 24.22
CA SER A 280 0.92 -12.86 25.05
C SER A 280 1.55 -12.63 26.43
N GLU A 281 2.32 -13.58 26.95
CA GLU A 281 3.01 -13.45 28.25
C GLU A 281 4.32 -12.65 28.13
N THR A 282 5.03 -12.73 27.01
CA THR A 282 6.31 -12.02 26.80
C THR A 282 6.17 -10.52 26.49
N VAL A 283 4.96 -9.98 26.34
CA VAL A 283 4.72 -8.52 26.17
C VAL A 283 5.07 -7.71 27.43
N ASN A 284 5.37 -8.37 28.56
CA ASN A 284 5.97 -7.72 29.73
C ASN A 284 7.49 -7.52 29.62
N SER A 285 8.12 -7.77 28.47
CA SER A 285 9.50 -7.37 28.26
C SER A 285 9.56 -5.84 28.39
N LYS A 286 10.23 -5.40 29.42
CA LYS A 286 10.60 -4.03 29.73
C LYS A 286 10.78 -3.24 28.43
N LYS A 287 9.79 -2.44 28.04
CA LYS A 287 10.05 -1.34 27.12
C LYS A 287 11.25 -0.64 27.73
N ARG A 288 12.41 -0.81 27.11
CA ARG A 288 13.54 0.08 27.38
C ARG A 288 13.01 1.44 26.95
N VAL A 289 12.37 2.12 27.90
CA VAL A 289 12.13 3.55 27.79
C VAL A 289 13.53 4.08 27.58
N ARG A 290 13.90 4.41 26.35
CA ARG A 290 15.08 5.22 26.11
C ARG A 290 14.86 6.43 27.00
N LYS A 291 15.54 6.45 28.15
CA LYS A 291 15.54 7.62 29.04
C LYS A 291 16.04 8.75 28.15
N PHE A 292 15.12 9.57 27.70
CA PHE A 292 15.43 10.79 27.00
C PHE A 292 16.23 11.63 28.00
N GLN A 293 17.53 11.78 27.78
CA GLN A 293 18.38 12.59 28.65
C GLN A 293 18.02 14.05 28.39
N LEU A 294 17.08 14.56 29.17
CA LEU A 294 16.64 15.96 29.13
C LEU A 294 17.74 16.98 29.53
N GLY A 295 18.89 16.49 30.00
CA GLY A 295 19.83 17.30 30.78
C GLY A 295 20.75 18.25 30.02
N THR A 296 20.85 18.20 28.67
CA THR A 296 21.94 18.92 27.97
C THR A 296 21.52 19.90 26.89
N GLN A 297 20.22 20.10 26.67
CA GLN A 297 19.78 20.95 25.56
C GLN A 297 19.46 22.37 26.04
N LYS A 298 20.34 23.30 25.66
CA LYS A 298 20.30 24.69 26.08
C LYS A 298 19.23 25.57 25.40
N THR A 299 18.53 25.11 24.32
CA THR A 299 17.57 25.93 23.57
C THR A 299 16.30 25.16 23.23
N PHE A 300 15.14 25.84 23.33
CA PHE A 300 13.81 25.29 23.03
C PHE A 300 13.72 24.62 21.64
N PRO A 301 14.23 25.22 20.54
CA PRO A 301 14.19 24.57 19.22
C PRO A 301 14.94 23.23 19.16
N ARG A 302 16.12 23.13 19.81
CA ARG A 302 16.88 21.87 19.84
C ARG A 302 16.17 20.80 20.66
N PHE A 303 15.52 21.20 21.74
CA PHE A 303 14.69 20.29 22.52
C PHE A 303 13.55 19.72 21.67
N VAL A 304 12.78 20.60 21.01
CA VAL A 304 11.67 20.19 20.12
C VAL A 304 12.16 19.25 19.00
N TRP A 305 13.30 19.56 18.40
CA TRP A 305 13.91 18.71 17.35
C TRP A 305 14.23 17.31 17.86
N SER A 306 14.98 17.21 18.96
CA SER A 306 15.38 15.91 19.50
C SER A 306 14.20 15.08 20.02
N TYR A 307 13.20 15.74 20.60
CA TYR A 307 11.96 15.09 21.02
C TYR A 307 11.20 14.51 19.82
N GLN A 308 11.07 15.27 18.74
CA GLN A 308 10.40 14.80 17.54
C GLN A 308 11.14 13.65 16.85
N LEU A 309 12.48 13.71 16.78
CA LEU A 309 13.27 12.59 16.27
C LEU A 309 13.05 11.32 17.09
N SER A 310 12.83 11.44 18.40
CA SER A 310 12.51 10.29 19.25
C SER A 310 11.14 9.68 18.94
N LEU A 311 10.14 10.49 18.54
CA LEU A 311 8.81 10.02 18.11
C LEU A 311 8.86 9.35 16.72
N ILE A 312 9.64 9.91 15.80
CA ILE A 312 9.83 9.37 14.45
C ILE A 312 10.73 8.13 14.47
N GLY A 313 11.61 8.01 15.46
CA GLY A 313 12.53 6.89 15.64
C GLY A 313 11.86 5.54 15.90
N ASP A 314 10.52 5.50 15.99
CA ASP A 314 9.77 4.26 15.85
C ASP A 314 9.86 3.80 14.37
N GLY A 315 10.49 2.64 14.16
CA GLY A 315 10.76 2.11 12.82
C GLY A 315 9.51 2.00 11.94
N SER A 316 8.34 1.76 12.53
CA SER A 316 7.07 1.70 11.79
C SER A 316 6.64 3.07 11.26
N VAL A 317 6.83 4.12 12.04
CA VAL A 317 6.52 5.50 11.63
C VAL A 317 7.45 5.92 10.49
N PHE A 318 8.76 5.71 10.65
CA PHE A 318 9.76 6.07 9.64
C PHE A 318 9.53 5.34 8.31
N LEU A 319 9.35 4.01 8.35
CA LEU A 319 9.13 3.20 7.15
C LEU A 319 7.87 3.62 6.40
N GLN A 320 6.75 3.80 7.10
CA GLN A 320 5.47 4.06 6.44
C GLN A 320 5.32 5.52 6.00
N SER A 321 5.83 6.48 6.76
CA SER A 321 5.63 7.90 6.44
C SER A 321 6.75 8.52 5.62
N VAL A 322 8.00 8.14 5.85
CA VAL A 322 9.14 8.76 5.16
C VAL A 322 9.59 7.90 3.97
N LEU A 323 9.88 6.63 4.21
CA LEU A 323 10.48 5.77 3.18
C LEU A 323 9.45 5.41 2.11
N MET A 324 8.24 4.98 2.49
CA MET A 324 7.20 4.62 1.53
C MET A 324 6.72 5.83 0.71
N SER A 325 6.51 6.98 1.33
CA SER A 325 6.12 8.19 0.59
C SER A 325 7.21 8.67 -0.37
N SER A 326 8.49 8.44 -0.05
CA SER A 326 9.62 8.80 -0.92
C SER A 326 9.71 7.91 -2.16
N ILE A 327 9.44 6.62 -2.04
CA ILE A 327 9.61 5.63 -3.10
C ILE A 327 8.35 5.48 -3.97
N MET A 328 7.15 5.68 -3.39
CA MET A 328 5.87 5.44 -4.07
C MET A 328 5.73 6.07 -5.47
N PRO A 329 6.10 7.34 -5.73
CA PRO A 329 5.96 7.89 -7.07
C PRO A 329 6.78 7.13 -8.11
N TYR A 330 7.94 6.65 -7.71
CA TYR A 330 8.91 6.01 -8.60
C TYR A 330 8.58 4.55 -8.88
N ILE A 331 7.78 3.89 -8.03
CA ILE A 331 7.25 2.54 -8.27
C ILE A 331 6.50 2.47 -9.61
N PHE A 332 5.79 3.53 -9.97
CA PHE A 332 5.03 3.59 -11.21
C PHE A 332 5.86 4.09 -12.41
N ILE A 333 6.88 4.91 -12.18
CA ILE A 333 7.67 5.56 -13.22
C ILE A 333 8.88 4.70 -13.62
N LEU A 334 9.61 4.14 -12.65
CA LEU A 334 10.84 3.38 -12.90
C LEU A 334 10.66 2.17 -13.81
N PRO A 335 9.62 1.35 -13.70
CA PRO A 335 9.44 0.21 -14.60
C PRO A 335 9.29 0.63 -16.06
N GLY A 336 8.52 1.69 -16.34
CA GLY A 336 8.38 2.24 -17.68
C GLY A 336 9.70 2.79 -18.22
N LEU A 337 10.48 3.43 -17.35
CA LEU A 337 11.80 4.00 -17.65
C LEU A 337 12.85 2.92 -17.94
N MET A 338 12.86 1.85 -17.13
CA MET A 338 13.78 0.71 -17.35
C MET A 338 13.47 -0.05 -18.63
N GLY A 339 12.20 -0.33 -18.91
CA GLY A 339 11.81 -0.95 -20.19
C GLY A 339 12.17 -0.09 -21.41
N TYR A 340 12.17 1.21 -21.23
CA TYR A 340 12.55 2.18 -22.24
C TYR A 340 14.07 2.24 -22.46
N LEU A 341 14.89 2.28 -21.42
CA LEU A 341 16.36 2.27 -21.50
C LEU A 341 16.90 0.98 -22.12
N GLN A 342 16.21 -0.15 -21.93
CA GLN A 342 16.62 -1.45 -22.47
C GLN A 342 16.23 -1.65 -23.94
N SER A 343 15.20 -0.94 -24.43
CA SER A 343 14.76 -1.04 -25.83
C SER A 343 15.75 -0.42 -26.85
N GLY A 344 16.86 0.19 -26.40
CA GLY A 344 17.97 0.66 -27.24
C GLY A 344 17.61 1.73 -28.28
N GLY A 345 16.41 2.25 -28.27
CA GLY A 345 15.86 3.01 -29.39
C GLY A 345 15.60 4.49 -29.17
N PHE A 346 15.73 5.00 -27.94
CA PHE A 346 15.35 6.38 -27.69
C PHE A 346 16.24 7.03 -26.65
N GLU A 347 16.90 8.11 -26.98
CA GLU A 347 17.53 8.98 -25.99
C GLU A 347 16.45 9.85 -25.35
N LEU A 348 16.24 9.74 -24.03
CA LEU A 348 15.33 10.60 -23.28
C LEU A 348 15.85 12.04 -23.19
N SER A 349 17.16 12.20 -23.28
CA SER A 349 17.82 13.49 -23.16
C SER A 349 17.19 14.61 -24.02
N PRO A 350 16.78 14.38 -25.29
CA PRO A 350 16.13 15.43 -26.10
C PRO A 350 14.79 15.92 -25.54
N TYR A 351 14.09 15.07 -24.77
CA TYR A 351 12.79 15.39 -24.16
C TYR A 351 12.90 15.99 -22.75
N LEU A 352 14.09 16.05 -22.20
CA LEU A 352 14.38 16.63 -20.89
C LEU A 352 15.05 18.01 -20.98
N THR A 353 14.84 18.68 -22.10
CA THR A 353 15.33 20.02 -22.43
C THR A 353 14.33 21.11 -22.05
N PRO A 354 14.72 22.38 -21.97
CA PRO A 354 13.85 23.50 -21.65
C PRO A 354 12.62 23.62 -22.57
N LYS A 355 12.67 23.12 -23.80
CA LYS A 355 11.55 23.07 -24.73
C LYS A 355 10.38 22.24 -24.17
N PHE A 356 10.67 21.15 -23.47
CA PHE A 356 9.68 20.25 -22.86
C PHE A 356 9.41 20.55 -21.38
N LEU A 357 9.76 21.74 -20.91
CA LEU A 357 9.62 22.11 -19.50
C LEU A 357 8.16 22.09 -19.02
N LEU A 358 7.16 22.34 -19.91
CA LEU A 358 5.75 22.30 -19.57
C LEU A 358 5.30 20.92 -19.04
N PRO A 359 5.44 19.81 -19.78
CA PRO A 359 5.10 18.48 -19.25
C PRO A 359 5.98 18.08 -18.07
N LEU A 360 7.24 18.49 -18.02
CA LEU A 360 8.13 18.22 -16.88
C LEU A 360 7.63 18.89 -15.59
N ILE A 361 7.12 20.12 -15.66
CA ILE A 361 6.47 20.79 -14.53
C ILE A 361 5.23 20.03 -14.09
N LEU A 362 4.38 19.57 -15.01
CA LEU A 362 3.19 18.79 -14.69
C LEU A 362 3.56 17.45 -14.03
N ILE A 363 4.53 16.73 -14.56
CA ILE A 363 5.04 15.49 -13.96
C ILE A 363 5.57 15.76 -12.55
N THR A 364 6.32 16.84 -12.37
CA THR A 364 6.88 17.23 -11.07
C THR A 364 5.80 17.53 -10.04
N THR A 365 4.72 18.21 -10.42
CA THR A 365 3.58 18.45 -9.51
C THR A 365 2.91 17.15 -9.10
N LEU A 366 2.81 16.19 -10.02
CA LEU A 366 2.25 14.87 -9.72
C LEU A 366 3.16 14.10 -8.74
N ILE A 367 4.48 14.08 -8.97
CA ILE A 367 5.45 13.44 -8.06
C ILE A 367 5.36 14.08 -6.67
N ALA A 368 5.34 15.42 -6.59
CA ALA A 368 5.20 16.14 -5.33
C ALA A 368 3.89 15.79 -4.60
N ALA A 369 2.78 15.67 -5.33
CA ALA A 369 1.51 15.26 -4.76
C ALA A 369 1.53 13.84 -4.19
N PHE A 370 2.23 12.90 -4.84
CA PHE A 370 2.44 11.55 -4.30
C PHE A 370 3.35 11.56 -3.07
N ASN A 371 4.45 12.33 -3.09
CA ASN A 371 5.36 12.42 -1.94
C ASN A 371 4.70 13.03 -0.70
N ALA A 372 3.87 14.07 -0.87
CA ALA A 372 3.31 14.84 0.23
C ALA A 372 1.82 14.58 0.49
N GLY A 373 1.10 13.95 -0.44
CA GLY A 373 -0.37 13.90 -0.41
C GLY A 373 -1.01 12.69 0.27
N SER A 374 -0.31 11.56 0.44
CA SER A 374 -0.94 10.31 0.90
C SER A 374 -0.48 9.82 2.27
N THR A 375 0.82 9.58 2.44
CA THR A 375 1.43 8.97 3.63
C THR A 375 2.49 9.86 4.27
N ASN A 376 2.31 11.17 4.17
CA ASN A 376 3.25 12.17 4.65
C ASN A 376 3.28 12.24 6.19
N LEU A 377 4.48 12.41 6.73
CA LEU A 377 4.73 12.56 8.16
C LEU A 377 3.98 13.76 8.76
N THR A 378 3.84 14.86 8.03
CA THR A 378 3.09 16.05 8.49
C THR A 378 1.59 15.77 8.66
N MET A 379 1.02 14.81 7.90
CA MET A 379 -0.39 14.43 8.00
C MET A 379 -0.76 13.69 9.29
N ILE A 380 0.23 13.20 10.02
CA ILE A 380 0.05 12.47 11.28
C ILE A 380 0.80 13.11 12.44
N GLY A 381 1.53 14.18 12.17
CA GLY A 381 2.53 14.77 13.07
C GLY A 381 2.02 15.12 14.45
N ILE A 382 0.80 15.67 14.55
CA ILE A 382 0.19 16.04 15.84
C ILE A 382 -0.34 14.80 16.56
N SER A 383 -0.99 13.90 15.82
CA SER A 383 -1.51 12.63 16.36
C SER A 383 -0.41 11.67 16.85
N LEU A 384 0.84 11.83 16.39
CA LEU A 384 1.99 11.06 16.91
C LEU A 384 2.26 11.32 18.38
N GLU A 385 1.83 12.46 18.93
CA GLU A 385 1.98 12.77 20.37
C GLU A 385 1.15 11.83 21.26
N ARG A 386 0.11 11.21 20.72
CA ARG A 386 -0.82 10.38 21.51
C ARG A 386 -1.40 11.18 22.70
N GLU A 387 -1.47 10.55 23.85
CA GLU A 387 -1.94 11.16 25.10
C GLU A 387 -1.06 12.32 25.58
N ASN A 388 0.21 12.35 25.20
CA ASN A 388 1.13 13.44 25.54
C ASN A 388 0.65 14.80 25.00
N PHE A 389 -0.15 14.81 23.93
CA PHE A 389 -0.71 16.07 23.41
C PHE A 389 -1.55 16.82 24.44
N SER A 390 -2.29 16.09 25.28
CA SER A 390 -3.08 16.69 26.36
C SER A 390 -2.19 17.29 27.45
N TYR A 391 -1.07 16.61 27.78
CA TYR A 391 -0.09 17.15 28.73
C TYR A 391 0.62 18.38 28.19
N LEU A 392 0.97 18.39 26.89
CA LEU A 392 1.63 19.53 26.26
C LEU A 392 0.78 20.82 26.33
N LYS A 393 -0.55 20.69 26.29
CA LYS A 393 -1.45 21.85 26.44
C LYS A 393 -1.45 22.50 27.83
N VAL A 394 -1.05 21.77 28.85
CA VAL A 394 -1.02 22.25 30.24
C VAL A 394 0.34 22.85 30.60
N LEU A 395 1.38 22.57 29.81
CA LEU A 395 2.72 23.08 30.08
C LEU A 395 2.82 24.60 29.79
N PRO A 396 3.61 25.35 30.60
CA PRO A 396 3.74 26.80 30.47
C PRO A 396 4.68 27.20 29.33
N PHE A 397 4.35 26.86 28.08
CA PHE A 397 5.06 27.33 26.89
C PHE A 397 4.09 27.71 25.78
N ASP A 398 4.56 28.51 24.82
CA ASP A 398 3.74 28.91 23.68
C ASP A 398 3.47 27.71 22.75
N MET A 399 2.23 27.22 22.81
CA MET A 399 1.77 26.10 22.01
C MET A 399 1.76 26.41 20.50
N LYS A 400 1.52 27.68 20.11
CA LYS A 400 1.57 28.10 18.70
C LYS A 400 3.00 28.01 18.17
N ALA A 401 3.98 28.51 18.94
CA ALA A 401 5.40 28.42 18.59
C ALA A 401 5.87 26.95 18.51
N TYR A 402 5.44 26.11 19.47
CA TYR A 402 5.74 24.69 19.46
C TYR A 402 5.22 23.99 18.19
N LEU A 403 3.95 24.16 17.84
CA LEU A 403 3.34 23.50 16.69
C LEU A 403 3.92 24.02 15.37
N ARG A 404 4.31 25.30 15.27
CA ARG A 404 4.99 25.87 14.12
C ARG A 404 6.40 25.27 13.94
N LEU A 405 7.18 25.18 15.00
CA LEU A 405 8.49 24.51 14.97
C LEU A 405 8.35 23.02 14.62
N LYS A 406 7.35 22.37 15.19
CA LYS A 406 7.05 20.97 14.89
C LYS A 406 6.75 20.75 13.40
N PHE A 407 5.92 21.60 12.81
CA PHE A 407 5.62 21.53 11.37
C PHE A 407 6.90 21.59 10.53
N TRP A 408 7.75 22.59 10.76
CA TRP A 408 8.98 22.76 9.99
C TRP A 408 9.95 21.58 10.15
N ASN A 409 10.09 21.08 11.36
CA ASN A 409 10.94 19.92 11.62
C ASN A 409 10.43 18.66 10.90
N LEU A 410 9.12 18.41 10.96
CA LEU A 410 8.50 17.27 10.26
C LEU A 410 8.61 17.41 8.75
N PHE A 411 8.40 18.62 8.23
CA PHE A 411 8.56 18.92 6.80
C PHE A 411 9.98 18.67 6.33
N MET A 412 11.01 19.12 7.08
CA MET A 412 12.41 18.86 6.73
C MET A 412 12.71 17.36 6.71
N VAL A 413 12.35 16.61 7.75
CA VAL A 413 12.60 15.16 7.81
C VAL A 413 11.91 14.43 6.66
N GLN A 414 10.68 14.82 6.34
CA GLN A 414 9.90 14.23 5.27
C GLN A 414 10.46 14.52 3.88
N SER A 415 10.97 15.74 3.66
CA SER A 415 11.30 16.24 2.32
C SER A 415 12.72 15.91 1.87
N ILE A 416 13.67 15.70 2.80
CA ILE A 416 15.09 15.47 2.44
C ILE A 416 15.24 14.23 1.56
N LEU A 417 14.72 13.09 1.99
CA LEU A 417 14.91 11.82 1.28
C LEU A 417 14.27 11.82 -0.13
N PRO A 418 12.97 12.19 -0.30
CA PRO A 418 12.38 12.23 -1.63
C PRO A 418 12.98 13.29 -2.54
N LEU A 419 13.46 14.42 -2.00
CA LEU A 419 14.16 15.44 -2.78
C LEU A 419 15.50 14.93 -3.33
N VAL A 420 16.28 14.22 -2.49
CA VAL A 420 17.56 13.62 -2.94
C VAL A 420 17.30 12.58 -4.02
N ILE A 421 16.29 11.72 -3.85
CA ILE A 421 15.90 10.72 -4.86
C ILE A 421 15.46 11.43 -6.16
N PHE A 422 14.65 12.48 -6.04
CA PHE A 422 14.16 13.26 -7.20
C PHE A 422 15.31 13.86 -8.00
N ILE A 423 16.25 14.53 -7.32
CA ILE A 423 17.44 15.13 -7.96
C ILE A 423 18.31 14.04 -8.58
N ALA A 424 18.58 12.95 -7.86
CA ALA A 424 19.43 11.87 -8.35
C ALA A 424 18.87 11.22 -9.62
N ILE A 425 17.56 10.97 -9.68
CA ILE A 425 16.90 10.39 -10.86
C ILE A 425 16.99 11.36 -12.05
N ASN A 426 16.71 12.64 -11.85
CA ASN A 426 16.76 13.63 -12.93
C ASN A 426 18.19 13.83 -13.46
N LEU A 427 19.21 13.82 -12.59
CA LEU A 427 20.62 13.87 -13.01
C LEU A 427 21.00 12.60 -13.78
N PHE A 428 20.56 11.43 -13.33
CA PHE A 428 20.79 10.16 -14.03
C PHE A 428 20.16 10.14 -15.43
N LEU A 429 19.00 10.78 -15.60
CA LEU A 429 18.30 10.89 -16.88
C LEU A 429 18.90 11.95 -17.82
N GLY A 430 19.90 12.72 -17.39
CA GLY A 430 20.50 13.78 -18.18
C GLY A 430 19.62 15.02 -18.35
N THR A 431 18.77 15.33 -17.36
CA THR A 431 17.93 16.53 -17.40
C THR A 431 18.80 17.80 -17.40
N ASP A 432 18.47 18.75 -18.26
CA ASP A 432 19.15 20.04 -18.33
C ASP A 432 19.10 20.79 -16.98
N LEU A 433 20.18 21.48 -16.64
CA LEU A 433 20.34 22.14 -15.34
C LEU A 433 19.24 23.18 -15.07
N LEU A 434 18.86 23.98 -16.06
CA LEU A 434 17.80 24.98 -15.92
C LEU A 434 16.46 24.31 -15.65
N SER A 435 16.15 23.26 -16.41
CA SER A 435 14.93 22.46 -16.22
C SER A 435 14.89 21.83 -14.83
N LEU A 436 16.02 21.28 -14.36
CA LEU A 436 16.15 20.69 -13.03
C LEU A 436 15.86 21.72 -11.92
N VAL A 437 16.45 22.91 -12.02
CA VAL A 437 16.23 23.98 -11.01
C VAL A 437 14.75 24.37 -10.94
N VAL A 438 14.10 24.59 -12.10
CA VAL A 438 12.67 24.92 -12.16
C VAL A 438 11.83 23.79 -11.54
N MET A 439 12.12 22.54 -11.88
CA MET A 439 11.42 21.37 -11.34
C MET A 439 11.59 21.27 -9.83
N VAL A 440 12.77 21.51 -9.27
CA VAL A 440 13.02 21.51 -7.82
C VAL A 440 12.21 22.60 -7.11
N ILE A 441 12.12 23.80 -7.67
CA ILE A 441 11.31 24.89 -7.12
C ILE A 441 9.82 24.50 -7.10
N VAL A 442 9.31 23.95 -8.20
CA VAL A 442 7.94 23.46 -8.32
C VAL A 442 7.69 22.34 -7.31
N TRP A 443 8.61 21.40 -7.18
CA TRP A 443 8.49 20.28 -6.25
C TRP A 443 8.39 20.78 -4.79
N ILE A 444 9.31 21.66 -4.35
CA ILE A 444 9.34 22.19 -2.98
C ILE A 444 8.05 22.95 -2.67
N SER A 445 7.60 23.83 -3.58
CA SER A 445 6.40 24.65 -3.36
C SER A 445 5.13 23.80 -3.23
N ASN A 446 4.97 22.79 -4.08
CA ASN A 446 3.84 21.86 -4.00
C ASN A 446 3.90 20.97 -2.76
N CYS A 447 5.06 20.41 -2.42
CA CYS A 447 5.23 19.61 -1.20
C CYS A 447 4.89 20.44 0.06
N LEU A 448 5.27 21.72 0.09
CA LEU A 448 4.94 22.62 1.20
C LEU A 448 3.43 22.82 1.32
N ALA A 449 2.75 23.10 0.20
CA ALA A 449 1.30 23.29 0.17
C ALA A 449 0.54 22.04 0.65
N TRP A 450 0.91 20.85 0.16
CA TRP A 450 0.31 19.60 0.61
C TRP A 450 0.61 19.29 2.08
N SER A 451 1.81 19.60 2.55
CA SER A 451 2.24 19.35 3.92
C SER A 451 1.48 20.19 4.94
N ILE A 452 1.27 21.49 4.68
CA ILE A 452 0.51 22.35 5.58
C ILE A 452 -0.99 21.98 5.59
N TRP A 453 -1.56 21.62 4.44
CA TRP A 453 -2.91 21.09 4.36
C TRP A 453 -3.05 19.82 5.20
N GLY A 454 -2.09 18.89 5.06
CA GLY A 454 -2.07 17.64 5.83
C GLY A 454 -1.95 17.89 7.34
N TYR A 455 -1.12 18.83 7.76
CA TYR A 455 -0.89 19.19 9.15
C TYR A 455 -2.14 19.83 9.79
N GLN A 456 -2.77 20.76 9.08
CA GLN A 456 -4.04 21.36 9.49
C GLN A 456 -5.16 20.31 9.61
N ARG A 457 -5.22 19.38 8.66
CA ARG A 457 -6.16 18.25 8.69
C ARG A 457 -5.90 17.33 9.88
N ASP A 458 -4.64 17.05 10.24
CA ASP A 458 -4.28 16.23 11.40
C ASP A 458 -4.80 16.84 12.70
N TYR A 459 -4.71 18.16 12.84
CA TYR A 459 -5.24 18.87 14.00
C TYR A 459 -6.76 18.71 14.14
N HIS A 460 -7.51 18.82 13.04
CA HIS A 460 -8.97 18.64 13.05
C HIS A 460 -9.43 17.19 13.25
N LEU A 461 -8.62 16.24 12.81
CA LEU A 461 -8.92 14.82 12.90
C LEU A 461 -8.07 14.14 13.98
N LEU A 462 -7.71 14.88 15.02
CA LEU A 462 -6.82 14.38 16.07
C LEU A 462 -7.31 13.05 16.65
N VAL A 463 -6.41 12.07 16.64
CA VAL A 463 -6.63 10.75 17.25
C VAL A 463 -5.45 10.46 18.17
N THR A 464 -5.72 10.33 19.47
CA THR A 464 -4.71 10.08 20.49
C THR A 464 -4.55 8.58 20.82
N ASN A 465 -5.62 7.79 20.66
CA ASN A 465 -5.66 6.36 20.99
C ASN A 465 -5.53 5.51 19.72
N TRP A 466 -4.40 5.59 19.05
CA TRP A 466 -4.10 4.75 17.90
C TRP A 466 -3.15 3.61 18.28
N SER A 467 -3.36 2.45 17.65
CA SER A 467 -2.52 1.26 17.86
C SER A 467 -1.48 1.09 16.77
N ASN A 468 -1.82 1.45 15.53
CA ASN A 468 -0.96 1.33 14.36
C ASN A 468 -0.96 2.63 13.55
N VAL A 469 0.20 2.99 13.00
CA VAL A 469 0.38 4.20 12.17
C VAL A 469 -0.52 4.20 10.94
N THR A 470 -0.77 3.04 10.35
CA THR A 470 -1.68 2.88 9.20
C THR A 470 -3.11 3.36 9.51
N GLU A 471 -3.52 3.27 10.78
CA GLU A 471 -4.81 3.78 11.25
C GLU A 471 -4.91 5.30 11.07
N LEU A 472 -3.84 6.02 11.35
CA LEU A 472 -3.78 7.47 11.22
C LEU A 472 -3.90 7.91 9.75
N PHE A 473 -3.25 7.23 8.82
CA PHE A 473 -3.35 7.55 7.40
C PHE A 473 -4.76 7.30 6.85
N ASN A 474 -5.41 6.23 7.29
CA ASN A 474 -6.71 5.80 6.77
C ASN A 474 -7.92 6.47 7.44
N ARG A 475 -7.74 7.25 8.52
CA ARG A 475 -8.83 7.80 9.35
C ARG A 475 -9.86 8.70 8.62
N ALA A 476 -9.51 9.24 7.47
CA ALA A 476 -10.42 10.09 6.68
C ALA A 476 -10.65 9.56 5.25
N ASN A 477 -10.24 8.33 4.96
CA ASN A 477 -10.46 7.74 3.65
C ASN A 477 -11.96 7.48 3.45
N ASN A 478 -12.49 8.11 2.39
CA ASN A 478 -13.85 7.89 1.92
C ASN A 478 -13.76 7.31 0.51
N THR A 479 -14.41 6.18 0.27
CA THR A 479 -14.46 5.51 -1.04
C THR A 479 -14.79 6.46 -2.17
N LEU A 480 -15.77 7.36 -1.95
CA LEU A 480 -16.13 8.37 -2.94
C LEU A 480 -14.96 9.34 -3.23
N LYS A 481 -14.26 9.82 -2.20
CA LYS A 481 -13.09 10.70 -2.36
C LYS A 481 -11.96 10.00 -3.11
N THR A 482 -11.75 8.71 -2.85
CA THR A 482 -10.73 7.91 -3.55
C THR A 482 -11.08 7.76 -5.03
N ILE A 483 -12.35 7.51 -5.36
CA ILE A 483 -12.83 7.43 -6.75
C ILE A 483 -12.64 8.78 -7.46
N ILE A 484 -13.04 9.89 -6.83
CA ILE A 484 -12.86 11.23 -7.40
C ILE A 484 -11.37 11.53 -7.62
N ALA A 485 -10.50 11.21 -6.64
CA ALA A 485 -9.06 11.40 -6.77
C ALA A 485 -8.47 10.58 -7.94
N PHE A 486 -8.98 9.37 -8.16
CA PHE A 486 -8.57 8.53 -9.28
C PHE A 486 -8.97 9.14 -10.64
N PHE A 487 -10.19 9.66 -10.76
CA PHE A 487 -10.61 10.37 -11.99
C PHE A 487 -9.79 11.64 -12.22
N ILE A 488 -9.52 12.42 -11.18
CA ILE A 488 -8.64 13.60 -11.28
C ILE A 488 -7.25 13.18 -11.77
N LEU A 489 -6.71 12.08 -11.25
CA LEU A 489 -5.41 11.54 -11.68
C LEU A 489 -5.42 11.18 -13.18
N ILE A 490 -6.46 10.51 -13.67
CA ILE A 490 -6.58 10.18 -15.10
C ILE A 490 -6.61 11.44 -15.96
N VAL A 491 -7.44 12.42 -15.60
CA VAL A 491 -7.53 13.69 -16.33
C VAL A 491 -6.17 14.41 -16.33
N TYR A 492 -5.46 14.36 -15.20
CA TYR A 492 -4.14 14.95 -15.08
C TYR A 492 -3.09 14.26 -15.96
N ILE A 493 -3.11 12.93 -16.03
CA ILE A 493 -2.22 12.16 -16.93
C ILE A 493 -2.53 12.49 -18.39
N VAL A 494 -3.80 12.59 -18.76
CA VAL A 494 -4.21 13.02 -20.12
C VAL A 494 -3.67 14.43 -20.42
N ALA A 495 -3.74 15.35 -19.47
CA ALA A 495 -3.17 16.69 -19.64
C ALA A 495 -1.65 16.68 -19.86
N ILE A 496 -0.90 15.79 -19.16
CA ILE A 496 0.53 15.61 -19.41
C ILE A 496 0.79 15.12 -20.84
N VAL A 497 0.06 14.09 -21.29
CA VAL A 497 0.21 13.54 -22.65
C VAL A 497 -0.12 14.60 -23.70
N LEU A 498 -1.22 15.31 -23.54
CA LEU A 498 -1.61 16.38 -24.45
C LEU A 498 -0.57 17.50 -24.49
N SER A 499 0.05 17.86 -23.36
CA SER A 499 1.09 18.87 -23.31
C SER A 499 2.32 18.49 -24.15
N TYR A 500 2.69 17.20 -24.20
CA TYR A 500 3.73 16.72 -25.12
C TYR A 500 3.33 16.86 -26.58
N VAL A 501 2.10 16.49 -26.93
CA VAL A 501 1.59 16.60 -28.33
C VAL A 501 1.56 18.05 -28.80
N PHE A 502 1.07 18.96 -27.94
CA PHE A 502 0.99 20.39 -28.31
C PHE A 502 2.36 21.06 -28.54
N ILE A 503 3.40 20.64 -27.82
CA ILE A 503 4.76 21.19 -28.02
C ILE A 503 5.27 20.98 -29.46
N PHE A 504 4.92 19.87 -30.11
CA PHE A 504 5.32 19.61 -31.49
C PHE A 504 4.57 20.45 -32.51
N GLN A 505 3.40 20.98 -32.16
CA GLN A 505 2.52 21.74 -33.07
C GLN A 505 2.68 23.25 -32.93
N LEU A 506 3.23 23.73 -31.82
CA LEU A 506 3.31 25.15 -31.50
C LEU A 506 4.70 25.72 -31.79
N PRO A 507 4.80 27.00 -32.21
CA PRO A 507 6.08 27.69 -32.33
C PRO A 507 6.77 27.83 -30.97
N GLU A 508 8.09 27.75 -30.94
CA GLU A 508 8.88 27.71 -29.69
C GLU A 508 8.63 28.90 -28.76
N SER A 509 8.48 30.11 -29.32
CA SER A 509 8.17 31.31 -28.51
C SER A 509 6.88 31.20 -27.73
N LEU A 510 5.84 30.62 -28.31
CA LEU A 510 4.57 30.37 -27.65
C LEU A 510 4.69 29.26 -26.58
N VAL A 511 5.47 28.21 -26.86
CA VAL A 511 5.73 27.14 -25.88
C VAL A 511 6.38 27.71 -24.62
N TYR A 512 7.41 28.54 -24.76
CA TYR A 512 8.05 29.17 -23.59
C TYR A 512 7.12 30.12 -22.85
N GLY A 513 6.30 30.89 -23.57
CA GLY A 513 5.30 31.79 -22.96
C GLY A 513 4.26 31.03 -22.14
N ILE A 514 3.68 29.96 -22.69
CA ILE A 514 2.70 29.10 -22.02
C ILE A 514 3.35 28.40 -20.80
N THR A 515 4.57 27.88 -20.96
CA THR A 515 5.31 27.21 -19.89
C THR A 515 5.56 28.16 -18.72
N PHE A 516 5.99 29.38 -18.99
CA PHE A 516 6.20 30.40 -17.97
C PHE A 516 4.88 30.79 -17.27
N GLY A 517 3.79 30.93 -18.03
CA GLY A 517 2.46 31.18 -17.48
C GLY A 517 1.99 30.06 -16.53
N VAL A 518 2.12 28.80 -16.97
CA VAL A 518 1.76 27.63 -16.15
C VAL A 518 2.65 27.52 -14.91
N PHE A 519 3.94 27.78 -15.04
CA PHE A 519 4.85 27.82 -13.89
C PHE A 519 4.41 28.85 -12.85
N LEU A 520 4.12 30.08 -13.27
CA LEU A 520 3.63 31.14 -12.36
C LEU A 520 2.30 30.76 -11.70
N ILE A 521 1.37 30.18 -12.45
CA ILE A 521 0.08 29.73 -11.92
C ILE A 521 0.29 28.65 -10.84
N ILE A 522 1.13 27.67 -11.08
CA ILE A 522 1.38 26.57 -10.15
C ILE A 522 2.05 27.09 -8.87
N ILE A 523 3.06 27.95 -9.00
CA ILE A 523 3.73 28.55 -7.83
C ILE A 523 2.77 29.43 -7.03
N SER A 524 2.04 30.33 -7.72
CA SER A 524 1.07 31.21 -7.06
C SER A 524 -0.02 30.43 -6.33
N LEU A 525 -0.53 29.38 -6.95
CA LEU A 525 -1.53 28.49 -6.33
C LEU A 525 -0.95 27.76 -5.11
N SER A 526 0.28 27.26 -5.20
CA SER A 526 0.94 26.58 -4.09
C SER A 526 1.19 27.51 -2.92
N VAL A 527 1.64 28.73 -3.17
CA VAL A 527 1.84 29.78 -2.15
C VAL A 527 0.50 30.20 -1.53
N PHE A 528 -0.52 30.41 -2.36
CA PHE A 528 -1.85 30.73 -1.89
C PHE A 528 -2.42 29.64 -0.98
N LEU A 529 -2.33 28.38 -1.37
CA LEU A 529 -2.78 27.25 -0.57
C LEU A 529 -2.01 27.15 0.75
N TYR A 530 -0.69 27.35 0.71
CA TYR A 530 0.11 27.38 1.93
C TYR A 530 -0.38 28.47 2.90
N LEU A 531 -0.50 29.71 2.44
CA LEU A 531 -0.94 30.82 3.26
C LEU A 531 -2.38 30.64 3.79
N PHE A 532 -3.27 30.13 2.94
CA PHE A 532 -4.66 29.86 3.31
C PHE A 532 -4.76 28.83 4.43
N PHE A 533 -4.08 27.68 4.28
CA PHE A 533 -4.13 26.62 5.30
C PHE A 533 -3.33 26.98 6.55
N ALA A 534 -2.22 27.70 6.44
CA ALA A 534 -1.47 28.21 7.58
C ALA A 534 -2.34 29.16 8.43
N LYS A 535 -3.02 30.12 7.80
CA LYS A 535 -3.94 31.03 8.47
C LYS A 535 -5.13 30.31 9.10
N LYS A 536 -5.68 29.30 8.41
CA LYS A 536 -6.77 28.47 8.94
C LYS A 536 -6.33 27.64 10.14
N PHE A 537 -5.08 27.16 10.13
CA PHE A 537 -4.49 26.45 11.26
C PHE A 537 -4.27 27.37 12.46
N GLU A 538 -3.74 28.56 12.26
CA GLU A 538 -3.54 29.56 13.32
C GLU A 538 -4.85 29.95 14.00
N LYS A 539 -5.92 30.19 13.21
CA LYS A 539 -7.27 30.46 13.75
C LYS A 539 -7.84 29.29 14.57
N ALA A 540 -7.48 28.06 14.24
CA ALA A 540 -7.95 26.90 15.00
C ALA A 540 -7.22 26.73 16.35
N LEU A 541 -6.12 27.45 16.56
CA LEU A 541 -5.35 27.49 17.81
C LEU A 541 -5.77 28.67 18.73
N GLU A 542 -6.52 29.59 18.22
CA GLU A 542 -7.20 30.67 19.01
C GLU A 542 -8.45 30.12 19.65
#